data_aa4cc6d27f991b82b36536699c7f940d
#
_entry.id   aa4cc6d27f991b82b36536699c7f940d
#
_cell.length_a   1.000
_cell.length_b   1.000
_cell.length_c   1.000
_cell.angle_alpha   90.00
_cell.angle_beta   90.00
_cell.angle_gamma   90.00
#
_symmetry.space_group_name_H-M   'P 1'
#
loop_
_entity.id
_entity.type
_entity.pdbx_description
1 polymer ?
#
loop_
_entity_poly.entity_id
_entity_poly.type
_entity_poly.pdbx_seq_one_letter_code
_entity_poly.pdbx_strand_id
1 'polypeptide(L)'
;GEFRLRIEDTDTERSKQEYTDAILASMRWLGLDWDGELTYQTQRTDRYNEVIDKMIESGHAYWCSCTPEEVEAMREAARAKGEKPRYDGRCRERGLDAGPGRVVRLKIPTEGRVVFDDMVKGHIATDVSELDDMILRRSDGMPTYNMAVVVDDHDMGITHVIRGDDHVSNTPKQILIYQALGWELPVFGHVPMILGKDRQKLSKRHGARSVVEYQNDGLLPHALVNCLVRLGWSHGDQELFSMQELIDLFDGKNLNSSASAFDPDKLLWFNAHYLRETPLDDLARLVLPFIQQKGFTDATEASIEPLVPLYRERAKNLIELADGIAQLLYKSADLPYDEAGVAKWLTDEGKEY
;
A
#
# COMPACT_ATOMS: atom_id res chain seq x y z
N GLY A 1 10.54 1.77 18.44
CA GLY A 1 10.56 0.58 17.57
C GLY A 1 11.39 0.84 16.34
N GLU A 2 11.69 -0.21 15.59
CA GLU A 2 12.34 -0.11 14.29
C GLU A 2 11.27 -0.19 13.19
N PHE A 3 11.40 0.62 12.16
CA PHE A 3 10.62 0.55 10.94
C PHE A 3 11.46 -0.09 9.84
N ARG A 4 11.20 -1.35 9.53
CA ARG A 4 11.93 -2.10 8.50
C ARG A 4 11.08 -2.22 7.24
N LEU A 5 11.74 -2.14 6.08
CA LEU A 5 11.08 -2.26 4.79
C LEU A 5 11.44 -3.58 4.10
N ARG A 6 10.40 -4.33 3.71
CA ARG A 6 10.53 -5.58 2.96
C ARG A 6 9.83 -5.46 1.61
N ILE A 7 10.53 -5.84 0.57
CA ILE A 7 10.01 -5.93 -0.79
C ILE A 7 9.58 -7.38 -1.06
N GLU A 8 8.29 -7.56 -1.29
CA GLU A 8 7.68 -8.87 -1.55
C GLU A 8 7.69 -9.17 -3.06
N ASP A 9 8.84 -9.58 -3.57
CA ASP A 9 9.16 -9.75 -4.99
C ASP A 9 9.18 -11.22 -5.45
N THR A 10 8.49 -12.11 -4.74
CA THR A 10 8.42 -13.56 -5.07
C THR A 10 7.68 -13.87 -6.39
N ASP A 11 6.87 -12.94 -6.91
CA ASP A 11 6.31 -12.99 -8.26
C ASP A 11 7.21 -12.24 -9.23
N THR A 12 8.22 -12.93 -9.75
CA THR A 12 9.27 -12.34 -10.59
C THR A 12 8.76 -11.81 -11.94
N GLU A 13 7.61 -12.28 -12.43
CA GLU A 13 7.00 -11.77 -13.66
C GLU A 13 6.39 -10.37 -13.47
N ARG A 14 5.87 -10.11 -12.26
CA ARG A 14 5.22 -8.83 -11.92
C ARG A 14 6.13 -7.87 -11.16
N SER A 15 7.21 -8.35 -10.58
CA SER A 15 8.14 -7.55 -9.77
C SER A 15 9.26 -7.02 -10.63
N LYS A 16 9.10 -5.77 -11.11
CA LYS A 16 10.13 -5.08 -11.88
C LYS A 16 10.83 -4.05 -11.01
N GLN A 17 12.12 -3.81 -11.27
CA GLN A 17 12.94 -2.84 -10.52
C GLN A 17 12.30 -1.45 -10.52
N GLU A 18 11.70 -1.02 -11.64
CA GLU A 18 11.02 0.27 -11.74
C GLU A 18 9.90 0.48 -10.70
N TYR A 19 9.19 -0.59 -10.32
CA TYR A 19 8.15 -0.52 -9.29
C TYR A 19 8.75 -0.41 -7.88
N THR A 20 9.83 -1.13 -7.64
CA THR A 20 10.58 -1.01 -6.37
C THR A 20 11.12 0.41 -6.21
N ASP A 21 11.74 0.96 -7.25
CA ASP A 21 12.29 2.33 -7.23
C ASP A 21 11.17 3.37 -6.98
N ALA A 22 10.01 3.19 -7.60
CA ALA A 22 8.84 4.06 -7.38
C ALA A 22 8.31 3.96 -5.94
N ILE A 23 8.30 2.77 -5.33
CA ILE A 23 7.91 2.58 -3.92
C ILE A 23 8.89 3.32 -3.02
N LEU A 24 10.20 3.13 -3.22
CA LEU A 24 11.24 3.76 -2.40
C LEU A 24 11.20 5.29 -2.52
N ALA A 25 11.02 5.80 -3.73
CA ALA A 25 10.85 7.24 -3.97
C ALA A 25 9.61 7.79 -3.26
N SER A 26 8.49 7.07 -3.33
CA SER A 26 7.25 7.42 -2.66
C SER A 26 7.40 7.47 -1.13
N MET A 27 8.06 6.46 -0.54
CA MET A 27 8.31 6.40 0.90
C MET A 27 9.14 7.59 1.36
N ARG A 28 10.26 7.88 0.66
CA ARG A 28 11.11 9.04 0.97
C ARG A 28 10.36 10.36 0.86
N TRP A 29 9.56 10.53 -0.20
CA TRP A 29 8.77 11.75 -0.37
C TRP A 29 7.73 11.94 0.74
N LEU A 30 7.13 10.86 1.25
CA LEU A 30 6.20 10.91 2.39
C LEU A 30 6.90 11.12 3.73
N GLY A 31 8.24 11.12 3.79
CA GLY A 31 9.00 11.16 5.04
C GLY A 31 8.91 9.86 5.85
N LEU A 32 8.64 8.74 5.18
CA LEU A 32 8.57 7.41 5.77
C LEU A 32 9.91 6.70 5.56
N ASP A 33 10.92 7.13 6.29
CA ASP A 33 12.24 6.49 6.27
C ASP A 33 12.19 5.17 7.05
N TRP A 34 13.06 4.24 6.65
CA TRP A 34 13.17 2.93 7.29
C TRP A 34 14.55 2.71 7.91
N ASP A 35 14.58 1.85 8.91
CA ASP A 35 15.78 1.47 9.62
C ASP A 35 16.47 0.26 8.95
N GLY A 36 17.79 0.30 8.86
CA GLY A 36 18.59 -0.80 8.34
C GLY A 36 18.52 -0.99 6.83
N GLU A 37 18.83 -2.21 6.39
CA GLU A 37 18.85 -2.56 4.97
C GLU A 37 17.49 -3.05 4.48
N LEU A 38 17.25 -2.86 3.15
CA LEU A 38 16.09 -3.41 2.49
C LEU A 38 16.13 -4.93 2.47
N THR A 39 15.03 -5.55 2.81
CA THR A 39 14.88 -7.01 2.70
C THR A 39 14.12 -7.34 1.44
N TYR A 40 14.69 -8.21 0.59
CA TYR A 40 14.04 -8.74 -0.61
C TYR A 40 13.70 -10.22 -0.40
N GLN A 41 12.46 -10.61 -0.66
CA GLN A 41 12.02 -11.99 -0.47
C GLN A 41 12.75 -12.98 -1.40
N THR A 42 13.01 -12.58 -2.64
CA THR A 42 13.78 -13.43 -3.59
C THR A 42 15.17 -13.78 -3.09
N GLN A 43 15.81 -12.94 -2.29
CA GLN A 43 17.14 -13.19 -1.71
C GLN A 43 17.09 -14.12 -0.51
N ARG A 44 15.91 -14.49 -0.01
CA ARG A 44 15.70 -15.33 1.17
C ARG A 44 15.20 -16.75 0.84
N THR A 45 15.20 -17.11 -0.43
CA THR A 45 14.67 -18.40 -0.92
C THR A 45 15.29 -19.60 -0.19
N ASP A 46 16.59 -19.59 0.09
CA ASP A 46 17.27 -20.67 0.83
C ASP A 46 16.71 -20.79 2.25
N ARG A 47 16.45 -19.67 2.93
CA ARG A 47 15.84 -19.66 4.26
C ARG A 47 14.44 -20.26 4.27
N TYR A 48 13.61 -19.92 3.29
CA TYR A 48 12.27 -20.50 3.18
C TYR A 48 12.34 -22.00 2.94
N ASN A 49 13.23 -22.44 2.07
CA ASN A 49 13.43 -23.86 1.77
C ASN A 49 13.95 -24.63 2.99
N GLU A 50 14.89 -24.08 3.77
CA GLU A 50 15.33 -24.66 5.05
C GLU A 50 14.14 -24.90 6.01
N VAL A 51 13.25 -23.92 6.16
CA VAL A 51 12.08 -24.04 7.04
C VAL A 51 11.10 -25.10 6.52
N ILE A 52 10.85 -25.11 5.20
CA ILE A 52 9.96 -26.10 4.58
C ILE A 52 10.53 -27.52 4.75
N ASP A 53 11.84 -27.70 4.58
CA ASP A 53 12.47 -28.99 4.76
C ASP A 53 12.35 -29.51 6.21
N LYS A 54 12.51 -28.63 7.20
CA LYS A 54 12.21 -28.96 8.62
C LYS A 54 10.74 -29.34 8.84
N MET A 55 9.81 -28.72 8.13
CA MET A 55 8.39 -29.11 8.19
C MET A 55 8.14 -30.51 7.58
N ILE A 56 8.87 -30.88 6.52
CA ILE A 56 8.81 -32.21 5.93
C ILE A 56 9.39 -33.25 6.93
N GLU A 57 10.56 -33.00 7.50
CA GLU A 57 11.21 -33.88 8.48
C GLU A 57 10.34 -34.10 9.72
N SER A 58 9.65 -33.07 10.18
CA SER A 58 8.74 -33.13 11.33
C SER A 58 7.34 -33.69 11.01
N GLY A 59 7.06 -34.02 9.73
CA GLY A 59 5.78 -34.57 9.29
C GLY A 59 4.64 -33.54 9.16
N HIS A 60 4.94 -32.25 9.25
CA HIS A 60 3.95 -31.16 9.07
C HIS A 60 3.79 -30.74 7.60
N ALA A 61 4.68 -31.22 6.72
CA ALA A 61 4.57 -31.02 5.28
C ALA A 61 4.91 -32.30 4.54
N TYR A 62 4.53 -32.40 3.28
CA TYR A 62 4.76 -33.59 2.45
C TYR A 62 4.88 -33.24 0.97
N TRP A 63 5.57 -34.08 0.21
CA TRP A 63 5.67 -33.98 -1.23
C TRP A 63 4.38 -34.43 -1.92
N CYS A 64 3.97 -33.67 -2.93
CA CYS A 64 2.78 -33.96 -3.73
C CYS A 64 3.18 -34.01 -5.22
N SER A 65 2.72 -35.01 -5.92
CA SER A 65 2.97 -35.22 -7.35
C SER A 65 1.79 -34.84 -8.24
N CYS A 66 0.68 -34.35 -7.67
CA CYS A 66 -0.48 -33.99 -8.46
C CYS A 66 -0.18 -32.77 -9.34
N THR A 67 -0.53 -32.86 -10.63
CA THR A 67 -0.42 -31.74 -11.56
C THR A 67 -1.53 -30.72 -11.32
N PRO A 68 -1.40 -29.48 -11.84
CA PRO A 68 -2.47 -28.48 -11.79
C PRO A 68 -3.79 -28.99 -12.39
N GLU A 69 -3.72 -29.73 -13.49
CA GLU A 69 -4.87 -30.31 -14.20
C GLU A 69 -5.58 -31.37 -13.33
N GLU A 70 -4.84 -32.24 -12.67
CA GLU A 70 -5.39 -33.22 -11.73
C GLU A 70 -6.10 -32.54 -10.56
N VAL A 71 -5.50 -31.48 -9.99
CA VAL A 71 -6.11 -30.72 -8.89
C VAL A 71 -7.37 -30.00 -9.36
N GLU A 72 -7.38 -29.43 -10.56
CA GLU A 72 -8.59 -28.78 -11.08
C GLU A 72 -9.71 -29.80 -11.37
N ALA A 73 -9.38 -30.96 -11.91
CA ALA A 73 -10.34 -32.05 -12.07
C ALA A 73 -10.98 -32.50 -10.74
N MET A 74 -10.17 -32.55 -9.64
CA MET A 74 -10.71 -32.81 -8.29
C MET A 74 -11.70 -31.72 -7.85
N ARG A 75 -11.36 -30.45 -8.08
CA ARG A 75 -12.20 -29.30 -7.75
C ARG A 75 -13.51 -29.31 -8.54
N GLU A 76 -13.45 -29.61 -9.83
CA GLU A 76 -14.65 -29.75 -10.68
C GLU A 76 -15.55 -30.90 -10.22
N ALA A 77 -14.97 -32.04 -9.89
CA ALA A 77 -15.70 -33.18 -9.37
C ALA A 77 -16.40 -32.85 -8.02
N ALA A 78 -15.75 -32.10 -7.14
CA ALA A 78 -16.34 -31.62 -5.89
C ALA A 78 -17.49 -30.63 -6.17
N ARG A 79 -17.31 -29.64 -7.08
CA ARG A 79 -18.38 -28.72 -7.50
C ARG A 79 -19.61 -29.46 -8.05
N ALA A 80 -19.38 -30.48 -8.88
CA ALA A 80 -20.46 -31.27 -9.46
C ALA A 80 -21.30 -32.01 -8.40
N LYS A 81 -20.71 -32.33 -7.25
CA LYS A 81 -21.37 -32.95 -6.09
C LYS A 81 -21.97 -31.94 -5.11
N GLY A 82 -21.79 -30.64 -5.33
CA GLY A 82 -22.18 -29.60 -4.38
C GLY A 82 -21.23 -29.51 -3.18
N GLU A 83 -20.07 -30.12 -3.25
CA GLU A 83 -19.01 -30.07 -2.24
C GLU A 83 -18.09 -28.89 -2.49
N LYS A 84 -17.34 -28.47 -1.45
CA LYS A 84 -16.37 -27.39 -1.58
C LYS A 84 -15.18 -27.83 -2.46
N PRO A 85 -14.83 -27.03 -3.50
CA PRO A 85 -13.70 -27.32 -4.37
C PRO A 85 -12.38 -27.21 -3.60
N ARG A 86 -11.68 -28.30 -3.38
CA ARG A 86 -10.39 -28.34 -2.68
C ARG A 86 -9.51 -29.49 -3.17
N TYR A 87 -8.24 -29.45 -2.80
CA TYR A 87 -7.34 -30.60 -2.94
C TYR A 87 -7.75 -31.69 -1.93
N ASP A 88 -7.82 -32.93 -2.35
CA ASP A 88 -8.38 -34.04 -1.57
C ASP A 88 -7.37 -34.74 -0.61
N GLY A 89 -6.12 -34.26 -0.58
CA GLY A 89 -5.11 -34.80 0.32
C GLY A 89 -4.50 -36.15 -0.10
N ARG A 90 -4.79 -36.64 -1.32
CA ARG A 90 -4.37 -37.98 -1.77
C ARG A 90 -2.89 -38.31 -1.68
N CYS A 91 -2.01 -37.33 -1.60
CA CYS A 91 -0.57 -37.54 -1.47
C CYS A 91 -0.07 -37.55 -0.02
N ARG A 92 -0.93 -37.24 0.97
CA ARG A 92 -0.52 -37.11 2.38
C ARG A 92 0.25 -38.30 2.93
N GLU A 93 -0.22 -39.50 2.62
CA GLU A 93 0.30 -40.75 3.20
C GLU A 93 1.14 -41.58 2.18
N ARG A 94 1.51 -40.98 1.04
CA ARG A 94 2.23 -41.69 -0.02
C ARG A 94 3.73 -41.77 0.22
N GLY A 95 4.28 -41.01 1.19
CA GLY A 95 5.71 -41.04 1.49
C GLY A 95 6.58 -40.66 0.28
N LEU A 96 6.16 -39.69 -0.51
CA LEU A 96 6.90 -39.28 -1.70
C LEU A 96 8.13 -38.46 -1.30
N ASP A 97 9.23 -38.70 -1.99
CA ASP A 97 10.44 -37.89 -1.88
C ASP A 97 10.44 -36.69 -2.85
N ALA A 98 11.50 -35.88 -2.81
CA ALA A 98 11.74 -34.82 -3.80
C ALA A 98 11.80 -35.43 -5.21
N GLY A 99 11.28 -34.63 -6.20
CA GLY A 99 11.33 -35.08 -7.60
C GLY A 99 10.82 -34.01 -8.56
N PRO A 100 11.08 -34.20 -9.85
CA PRO A 100 10.67 -33.23 -10.88
C PRO A 100 9.16 -32.98 -10.87
N GLY A 101 8.78 -31.72 -10.97
CA GLY A 101 7.37 -31.29 -11.02
C GLY A 101 6.60 -31.41 -9.70
N ARG A 102 7.23 -31.92 -8.63
CA ARG A 102 6.59 -32.05 -7.32
C ARG A 102 6.55 -30.73 -6.56
N VAL A 103 5.50 -30.58 -5.77
CA VAL A 103 5.31 -29.45 -4.86
C VAL A 103 5.31 -29.93 -3.42
N VAL A 104 5.59 -29.04 -2.47
CA VAL A 104 5.45 -29.34 -1.04
C VAL A 104 4.16 -28.72 -0.53
N ARG A 105 3.35 -29.51 0.19
CA ARG A 105 2.11 -29.07 0.80
C ARG A 105 2.17 -29.10 2.32
N LEU A 106 1.50 -28.16 2.96
CA LEU A 106 1.24 -28.17 4.39
C LEU A 106 0.27 -29.33 4.70
N LYS A 107 0.57 -30.10 5.74
CA LYS A 107 -0.34 -31.15 6.26
C LYS A 107 -1.21 -30.54 7.35
N ILE A 108 -2.36 -29.97 6.99
CA ILE A 108 -3.26 -29.34 7.95
C ILE A 108 -4.00 -30.39 8.79
N PRO A 109 -4.51 -30.06 10.00
CA PRO A 109 -5.42 -30.92 10.75
C PRO A 109 -6.63 -31.34 9.92
N THR A 110 -7.24 -32.48 10.23
CA THR A 110 -8.42 -32.97 9.53
C THR A 110 -9.72 -32.47 10.13
N GLU A 111 -9.68 -32.04 11.40
CA GLU A 111 -10.83 -31.60 12.17
C GLU A 111 -10.47 -30.41 13.06
N GLY A 112 -11.46 -29.65 13.48
CA GLY A 112 -11.31 -28.53 14.38
C GLY A 112 -11.51 -27.18 13.70
N ARG A 113 -11.13 -26.13 14.41
CA ARG A 113 -11.24 -24.75 13.95
C ARG A 113 -9.96 -23.99 14.18
N VAL A 114 -9.61 -23.12 13.24
CA VAL A 114 -8.62 -22.07 13.44
C VAL A 114 -9.33 -20.84 13.98
N VAL A 115 -8.93 -20.40 15.16
CA VAL A 115 -9.56 -19.27 15.87
C VAL A 115 -8.51 -18.23 16.19
N PHE A 116 -8.85 -16.96 15.97
CA PHE A 116 -8.02 -15.84 16.37
C PHE A 116 -8.88 -14.59 16.64
N ASP A 117 -8.36 -13.70 17.48
CA ASP A 117 -8.99 -12.40 17.76
C ASP A 117 -8.29 -11.32 16.95
N ASP A 118 -9.05 -10.69 16.05
CA ASP A 118 -8.57 -9.63 15.18
C ASP A 118 -8.79 -8.27 15.82
N MET A 119 -7.79 -7.39 15.79
CA MET A 119 -7.84 -6.05 16.41
C MET A 119 -9.02 -5.20 15.91
N VAL A 120 -9.48 -5.44 14.67
CA VAL A 120 -10.48 -4.61 13.97
C VAL A 120 -11.79 -5.36 13.77
N LYS A 121 -11.69 -6.64 13.37
CA LYS A 121 -12.86 -7.48 13.03
C LYS A 121 -13.39 -8.28 14.22
N GLY A 122 -12.64 -8.32 15.34
CA GLY A 122 -13.00 -9.12 16.51
C GLY A 122 -12.76 -10.62 16.33
N HIS A 123 -13.58 -11.44 16.95
CA HIS A 123 -13.41 -12.90 16.96
C HIS A 123 -13.71 -13.54 15.61
N ILE A 124 -12.72 -14.24 15.04
CA ILE A 124 -12.83 -14.96 13.77
C ILE A 124 -12.55 -16.45 13.99
N ALA A 125 -13.45 -17.30 13.51
CA ALA A 125 -13.31 -18.75 13.55
C ALA A 125 -13.53 -19.34 12.15
N THR A 126 -12.57 -20.13 11.67
CA THR A 126 -12.65 -20.82 10.38
C THR A 126 -12.61 -22.32 10.65
N ASP A 127 -13.57 -23.06 10.15
CA ASP A 127 -13.56 -24.52 10.22
C ASP A 127 -12.43 -25.07 9.35
N VAL A 128 -11.69 -26.06 9.82
CA VAL A 128 -10.60 -26.68 9.06
C VAL A 128 -11.11 -27.32 7.78
N SER A 129 -12.36 -27.79 7.76
CA SER A 129 -13.02 -28.32 6.55
C SER A 129 -13.17 -27.27 5.44
N GLU A 130 -13.02 -25.97 5.77
CA GLU A 130 -13.00 -24.87 4.83
C GLU A 130 -11.63 -24.67 4.16
N LEU A 131 -10.60 -25.32 4.65
CA LEU A 131 -9.21 -25.20 4.19
C LEU A 131 -8.78 -26.46 3.44
N ASP A 132 -7.68 -26.37 2.72
CA ASP A 132 -7.00 -27.51 2.10
C ASP A 132 -5.49 -27.50 2.37
N ASP A 133 -4.81 -28.57 2.03
CA ASP A 133 -3.36 -28.66 2.10
C ASP A 133 -2.74 -27.74 1.06
N MET A 134 -2.53 -26.48 1.46
CA MET A 134 -1.96 -25.47 0.56
C MET A 134 -0.52 -25.80 0.18
N ILE A 135 -0.11 -25.35 -0.98
CA ILE A 135 1.27 -25.44 -1.44
C ILE A 135 2.11 -24.45 -0.62
N LEU A 136 3.23 -24.95 -0.07
CA LEU A 136 4.26 -24.17 0.60
C LEU A 136 5.41 -23.84 -0.36
N ARG A 137 5.87 -24.85 -1.14
CA ARG A 137 6.93 -24.74 -2.15
C ARG A 137 6.41 -25.21 -3.49
N ARG A 138 6.55 -24.39 -4.51
CA ARG A 138 6.18 -24.69 -5.89
C ARG A 138 7.18 -25.65 -6.53
N SER A 139 6.85 -26.19 -7.70
CA SER A 139 7.71 -27.10 -8.45
C SER A 139 9.00 -26.45 -8.99
N ASP A 140 9.04 -25.13 -9.08
CA ASP A 140 10.23 -24.35 -9.42
C ASP A 140 11.14 -24.06 -8.22
N GLY A 141 10.80 -24.56 -7.02
CA GLY A 141 11.54 -24.36 -5.78
C GLY A 141 11.21 -23.07 -5.03
N MET A 142 10.38 -22.19 -5.61
CA MET A 142 9.99 -20.94 -4.95
C MET A 142 8.90 -21.17 -3.90
N PRO A 143 8.97 -20.46 -2.76
CA PRO A 143 7.91 -20.50 -1.76
C PRO A 143 6.64 -19.82 -2.28
N THR A 144 5.51 -20.17 -1.71
CA THR A 144 4.28 -19.41 -1.90
C THR A 144 4.24 -18.19 -0.98
N TYR A 145 3.40 -17.21 -1.31
CA TYR A 145 3.19 -16.00 -0.53
C TYR A 145 2.98 -16.29 0.97
N ASN A 146 2.04 -17.18 1.31
CA ASN A 146 1.73 -17.48 2.71
C ASN A 146 2.93 -18.07 3.48
N MET A 147 3.78 -18.85 2.83
CA MET A 147 4.97 -19.40 3.45
C MET A 147 6.05 -18.33 3.65
N ALA A 148 6.35 -17.56 2.61
CA ALA A 148 7.39 -16.54 2.66
C ALA A 148 7.07 -15.47 3.72
N VAL A 149 5.83 -14.94 3.75
CA VAL A 149 5.46 -13.89 4.70
C VAL A 149 5.53 -14.36 6.15
N VAL A 150 5.12 -15.60 6.44
CA VAL A 150 5.19 -16.17 7.81
C VAL A 150 6.63 -16.29 8.29
N VAL A 151 7.53 -16.80 7.43
CA VAL A 151 8.95 -16.94 7.79
C VAL A 151 9.59 -15.57 8.01
N ASP A 152 9.30 -14.62 7.14
CA ASP A 152 9.85 -13.28 7.28
C ASP A 152 9.32 -12.56 8.51
N ASP A 153 8.03 -12.62 8.78
CA ASP A 153 7.42 -11.99 9.96
C ASP A 153 8.01 -12.57 11.25
N HIS A 154 8.24 -13.89 11.30
CA HIS A 154 8.91 -14.53 12.43
C HIS A 154 10.37 -14.09 12.55
N ASP A 155 11.15 -14.16 11.48
CA ASP A 155 12.60 -13.84 11.51
C ASP A 155 12.83 -12.33 11.76
N MET A 156 11.93 -11.48 11.33
CA MET A 156 11.96 -10.01 11.58
C MET A 156 11.37 -9.61 12.94
N GLY A 157 10.83 -10.55 13.70
CA GLY A 157 10.24 -10.30 15.03
C GLY A 157 8.96 -9.44 14.97
N ILE A 158 8.16 -9.61 13.92
CA ILE A 158 6.89 -8.88 13.76
C ILE A 158 5.90 -9.34 14.83
N THR A 159 5.42 -8.41 15.64
CA THR A 159 4.47 -8.67 16.72
C THR A 159 3.02 -8.41 16.33
N HIS A 160 2.79 -7.57 15.32
CA HIS A 160 1.47 -7.18 14.84
C HIS A 160 1.45 -7.18 13.31
N VAL A 161 0.47 -7.87 12.72
CA VAL A 161 0.22 -7.90 11.27
C VAL A 161 -1.04 -7.11 10.99
N ILE A 162 -0.89 -5.85 10.55
CA ILE A 162 -2.00 -4.96 10.21
C ILE A 162 -2.02 -4.79 8.69
N ARG A 163 -3.15 -5.16 8.05
CA ARG A 163 -3.27 -5.18 6.58
C ARG A 163 -4.71 -5.04 6.10
N GLY A 164 -4.93 -4.98 4.80
CA GLY A 164 -6.26 -4.93 4.21
C GLY A 164 -7.09 -6.20 4.50
N ASP A 165 -8.40 -6.05 4.62
CA ASP A 165 -9.33 -7.15 4.94
C ASP A 165 -9.53 -8.15 3.80
N ASP A 166 -9.03 -7.89 2.60
CA ASP A 166 -8.90 -8.86 1.53
C ASP A 166 -7.94 -10.02 1.88
N HIS A 167 -7.09 -9.85 2.89
CA HIS A 167 -6.20 -10.88 3.43
C HIS A 167 -6.78 -11.69 4.60
N VAL A 168 -7.99 -11.42 5.07
CA VAL A 168 -8.61 -12.20 6.17
C VAL A 168 -8.62 -13.70 5.89
N SER A 169 -8.93 -14.11 4.66
CA SER A 169 -8.94 -15.51 4.25
C SER A 169 -7.56 -16.19 4.20
N ASN A 170 -6.47 -15.42 4.24
CA ASN A 170 -5.11 -15.94 4.32
C ASN A 170 -4.69 -16.24 5.76
N THR A 171 -5.24 -15.50 6.72
CA THR A 171 -4.84 -15.58 8.14
C THR A 171 -4.97 -16.98 8.73
N PRO A 172 -6.08 -17.74 8.55
CA PRO A 172 -6.17 -19.12 9.05
C PRO A 172 -5.08 -20.03 8.48
N LYS A 173 -4.71 -19.83 7.22
CA LYS A 173 -3.65 -20.60 6.54
C LYS A 173 -2.28 -20.29 7.12
N GLN A 174 -2.00 -19.04 7.40
CA GLN A 174 -0.76 -18.57 8.02
C GLN A 174 -0.65 -19.06 9.47
N ILE A 175 -1.75 -18.99 10.24
CA ILE A 175 -1.80 -19.54 11.61
C ILE A 175 -1.43 -21.02 11.61
N LEU A 176 -1.90 -21.81 10.65
CA LEU A 176 -1.55 -23.23 10.55
C LEU A 176 -0.05 -23.43 10.26
N ILE A 177 0.62 -22.54 9.53
CA ILE A 177 2.07 -22.59 9.35
C ILE A 177 2.78 -22.27 10.67
N TYR A 178 2.39 -21.19 11.37
CA TYR A 178 2.95 -20.88 12.70
C TYR A 178 2.82 -22.05 13.67
N GLN A 179 1.63 -22.65 13.74
CA GLN A 179 1.36 -23.80 14.61
C GLN A 179 2.22 -25.03 14.26
N ALA A 180 2.36 -25.31 12.96
CA ALA A 180 3.19 -26.43 12.48
C ALA A 180 4.68 -26.23 12.82
N LEU A 181 5.12 -24.98 12.93
CA LEU A 181 6.50 -24.64 13.30
C LEU A 181 6.69 -24.43 14.82
N GLY A 182 5.61 -24.44 15.60
CA GLY A 182 5.66 -24.14 17.03
C GLY A 182 6.05 -22.69 17.34
N TRP A 183 5.78 -21.76 16.41
CA TRP A 183 6.09 -20.34 16.56
C TRP A 183 4.94 -19.58 17.22
N GLU A 184 5.27 -18.50 17.95
CA GLU A 184 4.27 -17.61 18.52
C GLU A 184 3.53 -16.85 17.42
N LEU A 185 2.22 -16.68 17.61
CA LEU A 185 1.39 -15.94 16.66
C LEU A 185 1.56 -14.44 16.86
N PRO A 186 1.68 -13.65 15.80
CA PRO A 186 1.50 -12.21 15.89
C PRO A 186 0.02 -11.86 16.17
N VAL A 187 -0.22 -10.66 16.65
CA VAL A 187 -1.56 -10.08 16.71
C VAL A 187 -1.98 -9.67 15.30
N PHE A 188 -3.18 -10.05 14.87
CA PHE A 188 -3.69 -9.70 13.54
C PHE A 188 -4.68 -8.53 13.61
N GLY A 189 -4.64 -7.66 12.61
CA GLY A 189 -5.58 -6.57 12.42
C GLY A 189 -5.90 -6.37 10.94
N HIS A 190 -7.18 -6.51 10.57
CA HIS A 190 -7.61 -6.38 9.18
C HIS A 190 -8.47 -5.14 8.98
N VAL A 191 -7.86 -4.09 8.42
CA VAL A 191 -8.54 -2.82 8.14
C VAL A 191 -9.38 -2.92 6.87
N PRO A 192 -10.55 -2.25 6.84
CA PRO A 192 -11.41 -2.27 5.66
C PRO A 192 -10.72 -1.68 4.43
N MET A 193 -11.14 -2.18 3.25
CA MET A 193 -10.73 -1.62 1.98
C MET A 193 -11.22 -0.19 1.82
N ILE A 194 -10.37 0.67 1.26
CA ILE A 194 -10.76 2.04 0.89
C ILE A 194 -11.65 1.99 -0.35
N LEU A 195 -12.74 2.76 -0.33
CA LEU A 195 -13.74 2.82 -1.38
C LEU A 195 -13.61 4.11 -2.20
N GLY A 196 -14.08 4.06 -3.45
CA GLY A 196 -14.36 5.26 -4.23
C GLY A 196 -15.69 5.93 -3.84
N LYS A 197 -16.02 7.07 -4.45
CA LYS A 197 -17.30 7.77 -4.23
C LYS A 197 -18.53 6.90 -4.56
N ASP A 198 -18.39 5.90 -5.44
CA ASP A 198 -19.41 4.92 -5.81
C ASP A 198 -19.53 3.73 -4.84
N ARG A 199 -18.78 3.76 -3.73
CA ARG A 199 -18.69 2.69 -2.73
C ARG A 199 -18.14 1.36 -3.26
N GLN A 200 -17.50 1.35 -4.43
CA GLN A 200 -16.73 0.22 -4.91
C GLN A 200 -15.27 0.33 -4.45
N LYS A 201 -14.54 -0.80 -4.43
CA LYS A 201 -13.10 -0.81 -4.11
C LYS A 201 -12.38 0.28 -4.91
N LEU A 202 -11.63 1.13 -4.23
CA LEU A 202 -10.87 2.20 -4.86
C LEU A 202 -9.94 1.63 -5.94
N SER A 203 -10.00 2.21 -7.12
CA SER A 203 -9.22 1.77 -8.28
C SER A 203 -8.82 2.98 -9.14
N LYS A 204 -7.97 2.77 -10.14
CA LYS A 204 -7.54 3.86 -11.06
C LYS A 204 -8.72 4.62 -11.68
N ARG A 205 -9.82 3.94 -12.04
CA ARG A 205 -11.04 4.58 -12.58
C ARG A 205 -11.76 5.49 -11.56
N HIS A 206 -11.48 5.34 -10.27
CA HIS A 206 -12.02 6.16 -9.19
C HIS A 206 -11.06 7.26 -8.73
N GLY A 207 -9.98 7.51 -9.48
CA GLY A 207 -8.96 8.50 -9.14
C GLY A 207 -7.90 8.00 -8.18
N ALA A 208 -7.80 6.66 -7.94
CA ALA A 208 -6.65 6.11 -7.24
C ALA A 208 -5.40 6.33 -8.10
N ARG A 209 -4.47 7.10 -7.57
CA ARG A 209 -3.20 7.44 -8.20
C ARG A 209 -2.05 6.86 -7.39
N SER A 210 -0.91 6.72 -8.02
CA SER A 210 0.33 6.43 -7.30
C SER A 210 0.74 7.66 -6.47
N VAL A 211 1.54 7.44 -5.43
CA VAL A 211 2.06 8.53 -4.61
C VAL A 211 2.85 9.55 -5.45
N VAL A 212 3.60 9.07 -6.45
CA VAL A 212 4.34 9.93 -7.39
C VAL A 212 3.40 10.83 -8.22
N GLU A 213 2.23 10.32 -8.61
CA GLU A 213 1.24 11.15 -9.33
C GLU A 213 0.69 12.26 -8.44
N TYR A 214 0.43 12.01 -7.14
CA TYR A 214 0.02 13.05 -6.19
C TYR A 214 1.12 14.11 -5.99
N GLN A 215 2.38 13.71 -5.93
CA GLN A 215 3.52 14.62 -5.89
C GLN A 215 3.56 15.50 -7.16
N ASN A 216 3.39 14.92 -8.33
CA ASN A 216 3.36 15.64 -9.61
C ASN A 216 2.15 16.58 -9.74
N ASP A 217 1.03 16.27 -9.10
CA ASP A 217 -0.14 17.16 -9.00
C ASP A 217 0.07 18.31 -8.00
N GLY A 218 1.25 18.43 -7.40
CA GLY A 218 1.60 19.52 -6.50
C GLY A 218 1.01 19.40 -5.09
N LEU A 219 0.72 18.18 -4.65
CA LEU A 219 0.30 17.94 -3.27
C LEU A 219 1.51 17.90 -2.33
N LEU A 220 1.29 18.27 -1.07
CA LEU A 220 2.27 18.16 -0.01
C LEU A 220 2.21 16.77 0.63
N PRO A 221 3.36 16.18 1.01
CA PRO A 221 3.39 14.85 1.63
C PRO A 221 2.56 14.79 2.92
N HIS A 222 2.62 15.81 3.78
CA HIS A 222 1.83 15.87 5.01
C HIS A 222 0.32 15.82 4.77
N ALA A 223 -0.17 16.49 3.71
CA ALA A 223 -1.58 16.47 3.34
C ALA A 223 -2.04 15.06 2.96
N LEU A 224 -1.23 14.37 2.16
CA LEU A 224 -1.53 13.01 1.76
C LEU A 224 -1.48 12.04 2.95
N VAL A 225 -0.45 12.11 3.80
CA VAL A 225 -0.34 11.27 5.00
C VAL A 225 -1.54 11.49 5.92
N ASN A 226 -1.89 12.75 6.24
CA ASN A 226 -3.04 13.05 7.09
C ASN A 226 -4.35 12.51 6.48
N CYS A 227 -4.56 12.69 5.18
CA CYS A 227 -5.75 12.18 4.49
C CYS A 227 -5.83 10.65 4.60
N LEU A 228 -4.74 9.94 4.33
CA LEU A 228 -4.67 8.47 4.40
C LEU A 228 -4.90 7.95 5.81
N VAL A 229 -4.31 8.59 6.83
CA VAL A 229 -4.52 8.22 8.24
C VAL A 229 -6.00 8.28 8.60
N ARG A 230 -6.69 9.35 8.22
CA ARG A 230 -8.12 9.55 8.52
C ARG A 230 -9.05 8.53 7.83
N LEU A 231 -8.59 7.86 6.80
CA LEU A 231 -9.36 6.77 6.18
C LEU A 231 -9.39 5.50 7.04
N GLY A 232 -8.35 5.25 7.83
CA GLY A 232 -8.21 4.01 8.59
C GLY A 232 -8.21 4.18 10.12
N TRP A 233 -8.03 5.40 10.63
CA TRP A 233 -7.89 5.68 12.06
C TRP A 233 -8.51 7.01 12.45
N SER A 234 -8.90 7.13 13.74
CA SER A 234 -9.46 8.36 14.29
C SER A 234 -8.97 8.62 15.72
N HIS A 235 -8.79 9.90 16.06
CA HIS A 235 -8.52 10.36 17.41
C HIS A 235 -9.54 11.44 17.77
N GLY A 236 -10.65 11.03 18.39
CA GLY A 236 -11.79 11.93 18.64
C GLY A 236 -12.26 12.60 17.34
N ASP A 237 -12.53 13.90 17.44
CA ASP A 237 -12.99 14.73 16.33
C ASP A 237 -11.84 15.46 15.60
N GLN A 238 -10.59 15.23 15.99
CA GLN A 238 -9.43 15.87 15.36
C GLN A 238 -9.27 15.38 13.93
N GLU A 239 -9.15 16.31 12.99
CA GLU A 239 -8.95 16.02 11.56
C GLU A 239 -7.55 16.36 11.06
N LEU A 240 -6.91 17.37 11.63
CA LEU A 240 -5.60 17.87 11.24
C LEU A 240 -4.57 17.47 12.28
N PHE A 241 -3.48 16.86 11.79
CA PHE A 241 -2.39 16.35 12.63
C PHE A 241 -1.06 16.72 12.03
N SER A 242 -0.15 17.25 12.84
CA SER A 242 1.26 17.24 12.49
C SER A 242 1.80 15.80 12.46
N MET A 243 2.92 15.56 11.79
CA MET A 243 3.56 14.23 11.79
C MET A 243 3.92 13.79 13.20
N GLN A 244 4.36 14.73 14.07
CA GLN A 244 4.71 14.42 15.45
C GLN A 244 3.47 14.01 16.27
N GLU A 245 2.34 14.69 16.08
CA GLU A 245 1.08 14.28 16.74
C GLU A 245 0.64 12.89 16.29
N LEU A 246 0.77 12.55 15.00
CA LEU A 246 0.45 11.20 14.53
C LEU A 246 1.32 10.14 15.20
N ILE A 247 2.62 10.41 15.36
CA ILE A 247 3.55 9.49 16.04
C ILE A 247 3.19 9.34 17.52
N ASP A 248 2.87 10.44 18.20
CA ASP A 248 2.60 10.45 19.63
C ASP A 248 1.22 9.86 20.00
N LEU A 249 0.23 10.02 19.12
CA LEU A 249 -1.16 9.65 19.39
C LEU A 249 -1.54 8.27 18.86
N PHE A 250 -0.82 7.75 17.85
CA PHE A 250 -1.12 6.45 17.28
C PHE A 250 -0.66 5.32 18.21
N ASP A 251 -1.62 4.63 18.79
CA ASP A 251 -1.41 3.52 19.74
C ASP A 251 -1.95 2.17 19.22
N GLY A 252 -2.33 2.08 17.95
CA GLY A 252 -2.94 0.90 17.33
C GLY A 252 -4.40 0.67 17.71
N LYS A 253 -4.98 1.53 18.56
CA LYS A 253 -6.41 1.53 18.87
C LYS A 253 -7.18 2.47 17.96
N ASN A 254 -8.50 2.40 17.99
CA ASN A 254 -9.40 3.23 17.19
C ASN A 254 -9.18 3.08 15.67
N LEU A 255 -8.70 1.91 15.24
CA LEU A 255 -8.73 1.54 13.83
C LEU A 255 -10.17 1.40 13.37
N ASN A 256 -10.51 2.00 12.23
CA ASN A 256 -11.87 1.99 11.71
C ASN A 256 -12.27 0.57 11.28
N SER A 257 -13.40 0.06 11.78
CA SER A 257 -13.96 -1.23 11.37
C SER A 257 -14.83 -1.15 10.10
N SER A 258 -15.23 0.05 9.71
CA SER A 258 -16.04 0.34 8.54
C SER A 258 -15.21 0.95 7.41
N ALA A 259 -15.51 0.58 6.17
CA ALA A 259 -14.82 1.10 5.00
C ALA A 259 -15.10 2.61 4.81
N SER A 260 -14.03 3.37 4.58
CA SER A 260 -14.07 4.80 4.30
C SER A 260 -13.98 5.06 2.80
N ALA A 261 -14.68 6.10 2.32
CA ALA A 261 -14.57 6.54 0.94
C ALA A 261 -13.48 7.61 0.80
N PHE A 262 -12.61 7.43 -0.18
CA PHE A 262 -11.63 8.45 -0.55
C PHE A 262 -12.32 9.62 -1.25
N ASP A 263 -12.12 10.83 -0.74
CA ASP A 263 -12.64 12.06 -1.30
C ASP A 263 -11.50 12.97 -1.75
N PRO A 264 -11.29 13.15 -3.07
CA PRO A 264 -10.26 14.05 -3.61
C PRO A 264 -10.43 15.51 -3.18
N ASP A 265 -11.68 15.96 -2.99
CA ASP A 265 -11.94 17.34 -2.57
C ASP A 265 -11.48 17.55 -1.12
N LYS A 266 -11.67 16.55 -0.26
CA LYS A 266 -11.15 16.58 1.11
C LYS A 266 -9.63 16.54 1.15
N LEU A 267 -8.98 15.78 0.25
CA LEU A 267 -7.52 15.79 0.12
C LEU A 267 -7.01 17.19 -0.27
N LEU A 268 -7.66 17.85 -1.23
CA LEU A 268 -7.31 19.23 -1.60
C LEU A 268 -7.55 20.23 -0.45
N TRP A 269 -8.56 20.00 0.38
CA TRP A 269 -8.79 20.80 1.57
C TRP A 269 -7.67 20.65 2.59
N PHE A 270 -7.20 19.41 2.87
CA PHE A 270 -6.02 19.17 3.69
C PHE A 270 -4.80 19.89 3.10
N ASN A 271 -4.60 19.75 1.79
CA ASN A 271 -3.45 20.33 1.12
C ASN A 271 -3.43 21.86 1.20
N ALA A 272 -4.57 22.52 0.98
CA ALA A 272 -4.69 23.95 1.13
C ALA A 272 -4.39 24.42 2.57
N HIS A 273 -4.79 23.63 3.59
CA HIS A 273 -4.45 23.91 4.97
C HIS A 273 -2.92 23.88 5.18
N TYR A 274 -2.27 22.80 4.78
CA TYR A 274 -0.81 22.67 4.98
C TYR A 274 0.01 23.64 4.14
N LEU A 275 -0.45 24.06 2.96
CA LEU A 275 0.17 25.16 2.21
C LEU A 275 0.23 26.44 3.03
N ARG A 276 -0.83 26.77 3.77
CA ARG A 276 -0.89 27.96 4.64
C ARG A 276 0.03 27.86 5.86
N GLU A 277 0.20 26.66 6.40
CA GLU A 277 1.03 26.42 7.59
C GLU A 277 2.52 26.24 7.27
N THR A 278 2.85 25.88 6.01
CA THR A 278 4.25 25.66 5.59
C THR A 278 5.04 26.98 5.65
N PRO A 279 6.24 27.02 6.25
CA PRO A 279 7.13 28.18 6.24
C PRO A 279 7.39 28.69 4.81
N LEU A 280 7.58 30.00 4.65
CA LEU A 280 7.68 30.61 3.31
C LEU A 280 8.89 30.15 2.53
N ASP A 281 10.04 29.97 3.17
CA ASP A 281 11.28 29.46 2.59
C ASP A 281 11.10 28.01 2.10
N ASP A 282 10.48 27.15 2.91
CA ASP A 282 10.16 25.76 2.53
C ASP A 282 9.17 25.76 1.35
N LEU A 283 8.15 26.60 1.40
CA LEU A 283 7.16 26.65 0.33
C LEU A 283 7.74 27.21 -0.97
N ALA A 284 8.66 28.18 -0.89
CA ALA A 284 9.41 28.68 -2.05
C ALA A 284 10.22 27.55 -2.69
N ARG A 285 10.94 26.78 -1.89
CA ARG A 285 11.70 25.61 -2.36
C ARG A 285 10.79 24.56 -3.03
N LEU A 286 9.64 24.26 -2.44
CA LEU A 286 8.70 23.25 -2.95
C LEU A 286 8.02 23.68 -4.25
N VAL A 287 7.71 24.98 -4.43
CA VAL A 287 7.01 25.49 -5.61
C VAL A 287 7.97 25.80 -6.76
N LEU A 288 9.25 26.04 -6.50
CA LEU A 288 10.25 26.42 -7.50
C LEU A 288 10.31 25.46 -8.72
N PRO A 289 10.33 24.11 -8.57
CA PRO A 289 10.33 23.23 -9.73
C PRO A 289 9.12 23.43 -10.65
N PHE A 290 7.94 23.70 -10.10
CA PHE A 290 6.73 23.95 -10.88
C PHE A 290 6.80 25.26 -11.64
N ILE A 291 7.42 26.30 -11.06
CA ILE A 291 7.66 27.59 -11.73
C ILE A 291 8.67 27.41 -12.89
N GLN A 292 9.75 26.68 -12.65
CA GLN A 292 10.75 26.40 -13.67
C GLN A 292 10.18 25.59 -14.84
N GLN A 293 9.29 24.63 -14.57
CA GLN A 293 8.56 23.89 -15.63
C GLN A 293 7.67 24.78 -16.51
N LYS A 294 7.26 25.95 -16.01
CA LYS A 294 6.50 26.97 -16.78
C LYS A 294 7.40 27.87 -17.63
N GLY A 295 8.70 27.61 -17.68
CA GLY A 295 9.65 28.35 -18.51
C GLY A 295 10.47 29.42 -17.77
N PHE A 296 10.24 29.62 -16.47
CA PHE A 296 10.99 30.58 -15.64
C PHE A 296 12.25 29.90 -15.05
N THR A 297 13.13 29.43 -15.92
CA THR A 297 14.32 28.66 -15.52
C THR A 297 15.32 29.43 -14.68
N ASP A 298 15.29 30.78 -14.75
CA ASP A 298 16.16 31.67 -13.98
C ASP A 298 15.58 32.01 -12.59
N ALA A 299 14.36 31.55 -12.29
CA ALA A 299 13.77 31.75 -10.97
C ALA A 299 14.57 31.00 -9.90
N THR A 300 14.74 31.64 -8.76
CA THR A 300 15.41 31.11 -7.57
C THR A 300 14.46 31.18 -6.37
N GLU A 301 14.74 30.41 -5.33
CA GLU A 301 13.97 30.48 -4.08
C GLU A 301 13.87 31.91 -3.57
N ALA A 302 14.98 32.65 -3.50
CA ALA A 302 15.02 34.03 -3.06
C ALA A 302 14.19 34.99 -3.92
N SER A 303 14.05 34.73 -5.23
CA SER A 303 13.25 35.57 -6.12
C SER A 303 11.74 35.34 -6.01
N ILE A 304 11.33 34.13 -5.62
CA ILE A 304 9.91 33.74 -5.54
C ILE A 304 9.35 33.80 -4.11
N GLU A 305 10.17 33.65 -3.07
CA GLU A 305 9.73 33.69 -1.66
C GLU A 305 8.87 34.90 -1.33
N PRO A 306 9.21 36.17 -1.73
CA PRO A 306 8.37 37.32 -1.47
C PRO A 306 7.02 37.30 -2.20
N LEU A 307 6.86 36.48 -3.24
CA LEU A 307 5.65 36.36 -4.04
C LEU A 307 4.70 35.30 -3.50
N VAL A 308 5.20 34.33 -2.73
CA VAL A 308 4.44 33.23 -2.15
C VAL A 308 3.24 33.73 -1.32
N PRO A 309 3.36 34.71 -0.40
CA PRO A 309 2.25 35.19 0.41
C PRO A 309 1.07 35.73 -0.39
N LEU A 310 1.32 36.23 -1.62
CA LEU A 310 0.29 36.83 -2.45
C LEU A 310 -0.75 35.84 -2.97
N TYR A 311 -0.36 34.56 -3.08
CA TYR A 311 -1.20 33.52 -3.67
C TYR A 311 -1.47 32.30 -2.78
N ARG A 312 -0.65 32.05 -1.74
CA ARG A 312 -0.77 30.83 -0.92
C ARG A 312 -2.14 30.66 -0.25
N GLU A 313 -2.82 31.75 0.11
CA GLU A 313 -4.13 31.69 0.75
C GLU A 313 -5.24 31.18 -0.19
N ARG A 314 -5.04 31.29 -1.51
CA ARG A 314 -6.01 30.90 -2.54
C ARG A 314 -5.67 29.58 -3.20
N ALA A 315 -4.39 29.19 -3.19
CA ALA A 315 -3.91 27.99 -3.83
C ALA A 315 -4.32 26.73 -3.04
N LYS A 316 -4.73 25.70 -3.76
CA LYS A 316 -5.05 24.39 -3.19
C LYS A 316 -3.90 23.39 -3.35
N ASN A 317 -2.97 23.64 -4.27
CA ASN A 317 -1.77 22.83 -4.51
C ASN A 317 -0.62 23.72 -5.03
N LEU A 318 0.57 23.13 -5.16
CA LEU A 318 1.76 23.84 -5.63
C LEU A 318 1.65 24.28 -7.10
N ILE A 319 0.84 23.61 -7.93
CA ILE A 319 0.62 24.01 -9.32
C ILE A 319 -0.17 25.32 -9.35
N GLU A 320 -1.27 25.41 -8.61
CA GLU A 320 -2.08 26.64 -8.51
C GLU A 320 -1.26 27.79 -7.92
N LEU A 321 -0.40 27.51 -6.93
CA LEU A 321 0.52 28.49 -6.37
C LEU A 321 1.53 28.98 -7.42
N ALA A 322 2.11 28.03 -8.19
CA ALA A 322 3.04 28.36 -9.27
C ALA A 322 2.36 29.14 -10.40
N ASP A 323 1.10 28.84 -10.74
CA ASP A 323 0.33 29.58 -11.74
C ASP A 323 0.13 31.05 -11.32
N GLY A 324 -0.20 31.26 -10.05
CA GLY A 324 -0.34 32.61 -9.51
C GLY A 324 0.97 33.40 -9.55
N ILE A 325 2.06 32.78 -9.04
CA ILE A 325 3.38 33.44 -9.01
C ILE A 325 3.91 33.71 -10.43
N ALA A 326 3.73 32.76 -11.36
CA ALA A 326 4.18 32.90 -12.74
C ALA A 326 3.59 34.14 -13.43
N GLN A 327 2.34 34.50 -13.12
CA GLN A 327 1.71 35.73 -13.65
C GLN A 327 2.48 37.01 -13.30
N LEU A 328 3.15 37.01 -12.14
CA LEU A 328 3.95 38.18 -11.71
C LEU A 328 5.37 38.17 -12.29
N LEU A 329 5.85 37.02 -12.78
CA LEU A 329 7.18 36.89 -13.35
C LEU A 329 7.23 37.23 -14.84
N TYR A 330 6.09 37.26 -15.54
CA TYR A 330 6.03 37.75 -16.92
C TYR A 330 6.43 39.21 -17.01
N LYS A 331 7.28 39.56 -17.95
CA LYS A 331 7.48 40.96 -18.34
C LYS A 331 6.19 41.44 -19.00
N SER A 332 5.87 42.70 -18.83
CA SER A 332 4.62 43.30 -19.38
C SER A 332 4.44 43.09 -20.90
N ALA A 333 5.56 42.92 -21.63
CA ALA A 333 5.54 42.62 -23.06
C ALA A 333 5.21 41.17 -23.40
N ASP A 334 5.37 40.23 -22.43
CA ASP A 334 5.24 38.77 -22.62
C ASP A 334 3.94 38.26 -21.96
N LEU A 335 3.11 39.10 -21.39
CA LEU A 335 1.84 38.70 -20.76
C LEU A 335 0.90 38.09 -21.81
N PRO A 336 0.44 36.85 -21.63
CA PRO A 336 -0.58 36.28 -22.48
C PRO A 336 -1.90 37.02 -22.21
N TYR A 337 -2.30 37.87 -23.15
CA TYR A 337 -3.59 38.55 -23.08
C TYR A 337 -4.70 37.57 -23.48
N ASP A 338 -5.79 37.55 -22.70
CA ASP A 338 -7.04 36.97 -23.15
C ASP A 338 -7.58 37.82 -24.32
N GLU A 339 -7.35 37.38 -25.55
CA GLU A 339 -7.78 38.11 -26.77
C GLU A 339 -9.28 38.40 -26.76
N ALA A 340 -10.10 37.50 -26.24
CA ALA A 340 -11.55 37.70 -26.13
C ALA A 340 -11.89 38.77 -25.07
N GLY A 341 -11.18 38.82 -23.96
CA GLY A 341 -11.28 39.84 -22.93
C GLY A 341 -10.81 41.20 -23.44
N VAL A 342 -9.67 41.25 -24.14
CA VAL A 342 -9.14 42.45 -24.79
C VAL A 342 -10.15 42.99 -25.79
N ALA A 343 -10.69 42.18 -26.69
CA ALA A 343 -11.68 42.59 -27.67
C ALA A 343 -12.99 43.08 -27.03
N LYS A 344 -13.36 42.55 -25.87
CA LYS A 344 -14.58 42.92 -25.17
C LYS A 344 -14.47 44.21 -24.34
N TRP A 345 -13.32 44.42 -23.68
CA TRP A 345 -13.17 45.45 -22.66
C TRP A 345 -12.21 46.58 -23.05
N LEU A 346 -11.30 46.39 -24.00
CA LEU A 346 -10.41 47.41 -24.57
C LEU A 346 -10.93 47.85 -25.92
N THR A 347 -12.12 48.43 -25.96
CA THR A 347 -12.65 49.15 -27.11
C THR A 347 -11.84 50.42 -27.35
N ASP A 348 -11.91 51.01 -28.56
CA ASP A 348 -11.17 52.22 -28.88
C ASP A 348 -11.46 53.39 -27.92
N GLU A 349 -12.64 53.47 -27.32
CA GLU A 349 -13.00 54.39 -26.24
C GLU A 349 -12.27 54.12 -24.92
N GLY A 350 -11.86 52.85 -24.63
CA GLY A 350 -11.10 52.46 -23.42
C GLY A 350 -9.59 52.67 -23.53
N LYS A 351 -9.08 53.08 -24.71
CA LYS A 351 -7.65 53.36 -24.94
C LYS A 351 -7.29 54.85 -24.70
N GLU A 352 -8.25 55.69 -24.45
CA GLU A 352 -8.07 57.16 -24.20
C GLU A 352 -7.96 57.54 -22.71
N TYR A 353 -7.91 56.56 -21.77
CA TYR A 353 -7.71 56.79 -20.34
C TYR A 353 -6.40 56.19 -19.83
#